data_4943b280b2c0906ddb157457aa8d3c16
#
_entry.id   4943b280b2c0906ddb157457aa8d3c16
#
_cell.length_a   1.000
_cell.length_b   1.000
_cell.length_c   1.000
_cell.angle_alpha   90.00
_cell.angle_beta   90.00
_cell.angle_gamma   90.00
#
_symmetry.space_group_name_H-M   'P 1'
#
loop_
_entity.id
_entity.type
_entity.pdbx_description
1 polymer ?
#
loop_
_entity_poly.entity_id
_entity_poly.type
_entity_poly.pdbx_seq_one_letter_code
_entity_poly.pdbx_strand_id
1 'polypeptide(L)'
;MRLRLAARILCAATLSFCLPGGASAREADWVRAGLNTNQPLWGVRGGLLWALPPGGFRSPSGPRGLIRVGYPIATNGGYELVNFIAVEPIVHGRRGFSELELSALDHTSGKRLWAVGETNLGPAAPQPTLAPGRLFQPSPGVEQLDVSVQVEPLDNGARVRLVVSQRSDAPDEIQLAVHADPGSAPIEYCILTATMGNLARTRLLWLKDEVASSLRLYPKHKGEGFAPHHIYPLDHLARSIKEDVLVAVTTDEDDPASVYPFPDRQLWHYGGSKVTQYWKKPQGTARDDLHVAVNARSTYWQSRQPIPGGVAFENFELRERFHEGQVFSFGITRKTPAQLGLGGHP
;
A
#
# COMPACT_ATOMS: atom_id res chain seq x y z
N MET A 1 88.13 33.75 -16.75
CA MET A 1 87.44 32.74 -15.99
C MET A 1 86.02 33.27 -15.69
N ARG A 2 85.03 32.85 -16.44
CA ARG A 2 83.64 33.38 -16.31
C ARG A 2 82.69 32.21 -15.87
N LEU A 3 82.20 32.30 -14.62
CA LEU A 3 81.17 31.40 -14.10
C LEU A 3 79.79 31.74 -14.74
N ARG A 4 79.14 30.74 -15.32
CA ARG A 4 77.73 30.85 -15.74
C ARG A 4 76.88 30.21 -14.68
N LEU A 5 75.99 31.01 -14.07
CA LEU A 5 74.93 30.59 -13.13
C LEU A 5 73.71 30.12 -13.98
N ALA A 6 73.30 28.88 -13.84
CA ALA A 6 72.10 28.35 -14.49
C ALA A 6 70.94 28.41 -13.48
N ALA A 7 69.95 29.27 -13.75
CA ALA A 7 68.69 29.35 -13.01
C ALA A 7 67.77 28.21 -13.44
N ARG A 8 67.39 27.36 -12.50
CA ARG A 8 66.30 26.34 -12.67
C ARG A 8 64.97 27.00 -12.33
N ILE A 9 64.10 27.11 -13.35
CA ILE A 9 62.69 27.49 -13.17
C ILE A 9 61.91 26.24 -12.76
N LEU A 10 61.34 26.29 -11.53
CA LEU A 10 60.44 25.26 -11.03
C LEU A 10 59.00 25.62 -11.47
N CYS A 11 58.44 24.93 -12.44
CA CYS A 11 57.02 25.02 -12.78
C CYS A 11 56.21 24.21 -11.75
N ALA A 12 55.52 24.89 -10.86
CA ALA A 12 54.51 24.28 -9.99
C ALA A 12 53.23 24.09 -10.80
N ALA A 13 52.90 22.85 -11.15
CA ALA A 13 51.61 22.48 -11.75
C ALA A 13 50.56 22.40 -10.61
N THR A 14 49.69 23.37 -10.55
CA THR A 14 48.49 23.33 -9.67
C THR A 14 47.46 22.39 -10.30
N LEU A 15 47.35 21.16 -9.77
CA LEU A 15 46.19 20.28 -10.07
C LEU A 15 44.94 20.87 -9.38
N SER A 16 44.09 21.53 -10.15
CA SER A 16 42.71 21.81 -9.72
C SER A 16 41.91 20.52 -9.70
N PHE A 17 41.68 19.98 -8.53
CA PHE A 17 40.68 18.96 -8.32
C PHE A 17 39.29 19.60 -8.47
N CYS A 18 38.67 19.44 -9.65
CA CYS A 18 37.22 19.61 -9.79
C CYS A 18 36.56 18.49 -8.99
N LEU A 19 36.08 18.78 -7.79
CA LEU A 19 35.12 17.92 -7.12
C LEU A 19 33.89 17.80 -8.02
N PRO A 20 33.42 16.59 -8.34
CA PRO A 20 32.15 16.47 -9.05
C PRO A 20 31.08 17.14 -8.18
N GLY A 21 30.45 18.16 -8.72
CA GLY A 21 29.32 18.82 -8.07
C GLY A 21 28.30 17.75 -7.70
N GLY A 22 28.13 17.54 -6.40
CA GLY A 22 27.12 16.64 -5.90
C GLY A 22 25.78 17.07 -6.48
N ALA A 23 25.17 16.23 -7.30
CA ALA A 23 23.79 16.43 -7.72
C ALA A 23 22.99 16.56 -6.41
N SER A 24 22.48 17.77 -6.12
CA SER A 24 21.56 17.99 -5.03
C SER A 24 20.40 17.03 -5.25
N ALA A 25 20.24 16.06 -4.38
CA ALA A 25 19.08 15.17 -4.41
C ALA A 25 17.86 16.08 -4.39
N ARG A 26 17.05 16.00 -5.45
CA ARG A 26 15.84 16.82 -5.54
C ARG A 26 14.94 16.40 -4.38
N GLU A 27 14.59 17.34 -3.52
CA GLU A 27 13.65 17.13 -2.42
C GLU A 27 12.36 16.50 -2.97
N ALA A 28 11.86 15.47 -2.33
CA ALA A 28 10.65 14.81 -2.80
C ALA A 28 9.44 15.74 -2.63
N ASP A 29 8.55 15.75 -3.62
CA ASP A 29 7.32 16.55 -3.59
C ASP A 29 6.27 15.84 -2.72
N TRP A 30 6.33 16.07 -1.42
CA TRP A 30 5.45 15.47 -0.44
C TRP A 30 4.06 16.13 -0.43
N VAL A 31 3.02 15.31 -0.49
CA VAL A 31 1.64 15.70 -0.15
C VAL A 31 1.42 15.39 1.33
N ARG A 32 1.03 16.39 2.12
CA ARG A 32 0.87 16.29 3.57
C ARG A 32 -0.37 17.04 4.02
N ALA A 33 -1.32 16.31 4.63
CA ALA A 33 -2.56 16.88 5.17
C ALA A 33 -2.27 18.00 6.19
N GLY A 34 -3.05 19.06 6.15
CA GLY A 34 -2.89 20.21 7.06
C GLY A 34 -1.72 21.13 6.76
N LEU A 35 -0.84 20.81 5.79
CA LEU A 35 0.24 21.69 5.33
C LEU A 35 0.02 22.21 3.91
N ASN A 36 -0.02 21.32 2.93
CA ASN A 36 -0.16 21.69 1.52
C ASN A 36 -1.42 21.10 0.88
N THR A 37 -2.24 20.42 1.66
CA THR A 37 -3.60 20.01 1.30
C THR A 37 -4.49 20.07 2.54
N ASN A 38 -5.73 20.49 2.37
CA ASN A 38 -6.80 20.43 3.38
C ASN A 38 -7.63 19.13 3.29
N GLN A 39 -7.12 18.15 2.56
CA GLN A 39 -7.66 16.79 2.49
C GLN A 39 -6.84 15.85 3.36
N PRO A 40 -7.42 14.79 3.95
CA PRO A 40 -6.69 13.75 4.68
C PRO A 40 -5.95 12.84 3.70
N LEU A 41 -4.89 13.37 3.09
CA LEU A 41 -4.14 12.80 1.97
C LEU A 41 -2.65 12.97 2.21
N TRP A 42 -1.87 11.90 2.02
CA TRP A 42 -0.42 11.86 2.20
C TRP A 42 0.27 11.07 1.10
N GLY A 43 1.54 11.32 0.91
CA GLY A 43 2.41 10.55 0.03
C GLY A 43 3.35 11.40 -0.81
N VAL A 44 4.05 10.77 -1.74
CA VAL A 44 4.94 11.43 -2.70
C VAL A 44 4.20 11.66 -4.01
N ARG A 45 4.16 12.92 -4.48
CA ARG A 45 3.55 13.25 -5.78
C ARG A 45 4.30 12.54 -6.92
N GLY A 46 3.55 11.92 -7.82
CA GLY A 46 4.10 11.08 -8.90
C GLY A 46 4.27 9.61 -8.52
N GLY A 47 4.22 9.28 -7.23
CA GLY A 47 4.16 7.93 -6.69
C GLY A 47 2.78 7.60 -6.11
N LEU A 48 2.73 6.69 -5.16
CA LEU A 48 1.53 6.31 -4.45
C LEU A 48 1.10 7.43 -3.49
N LEU A 49 -0.18 7.77 -3.50
CA LEU A 49 -0.83 8.57 -2.46
C LEU A 49 -1.81 7.70 -1.69
N TRP A 50 -2.01 8.02 -0.41
CA TRP A 50 -3.00 7.35 0.41
C TRP A 50 -3.83 8.35 1.21
N ALA A 51 -5.04 7.98 1.58
CA ALA A 51 -5.99 8.86 2.22
C ALA A 51 -6.86 8.14 3.25
N LEU A 52 -7.41 8.92 4.18
CA LEU A 52 -8.40 8.46 5.16
C LEU A 52 -9.78 9.09 4.87
N PRO A 53 -10.86 8.28 4.87
CA PRO A 53 -12.22 8.82 4.78
C PRO A 53 -12.61 9.65 6.04
N PRO A 54 -13.45 10.67 5.89
CA PRO A 54 -14.01 11.21 4.66
C PRO A 54 -13.02 12.11 3.93
N GLY A 55 -13.06 12.08 2.59
CA GLY A 55 -12.20 12.91 1.74
C GLY A 55 -11.09 12.11 1.06
N GLY A 56 -10.15 12.81 0.46
CA GLY A 56 -9.12 12.24 -0.41
C GLY A 56 -9.67 11.79 -1.77
N PHE A 57 -8.82 11.79 -2.80
CA PHE A 57 -9.14 11.38 -4.18
C PHE A 57 -10.46 11.93 -4.74
N ARG A 58 -10.84 13.18 -4.38
CA ARG A 58 -12.06 13.89 -4.81
C ARG A 58 -13.38 13.23 -4.41
N SER A 59 -13.36 12.20 -3.56
CA SER A 59 -14.57 11.52 -3.10
C SER A 59 -14.83 11.78 -1.62
N PRO A 60 -15.82 12.61 -1.27
CA PRO A 60 -16.26 12.77 0.12
C PRO A 60 -17.03 11.54 0.63
N SER A 61 -17.55 10.72 -0.30
CA SER A 61 -18.33 9.52 -0.02
C SER A 61 -17.53 8.24 -0.24
N GLY A 62 -18.13 7.12 0.06
CA GLY A 62 -17.55 5.77 -0.12
C GLY A 62 -17.26 5.10 1.22
N PRO A 63 -16.81 3.84 1.19
CA PRO A 63 -16.65 3.03 2.39
C PRO A 63 -15.65 3.66 3.37
N ARG A 64 -15.96 3.52 4.65
CA ARG A 64 -15.15 3.93 5.80
C ARG A 64 -14.39 2.72 6.35
N GLY A 65 -13.54 2.98 7.34
CA GLY A 65 -12.76 1.92 7.95
C GLY A 65 -11.63 1.38 7.07
N LEU A 66 -11.23 2.14 6.07
CA LEU A 66 -10.27 1.75 5.05
C LEU A 66 -9.23 2.85 4.84
N ILE A 67 -7.99 2.47 4.58
CA ILE A 67 -7.01 3.34 3.97
C ILE A 67 -7.22 3.28 2.46
N ARG A 68 -7.50 4.41 1.84
CA ARG A 68 -7.64 4.53 0.38
C ARG A 68 -6.27 4.68 -0.25
N VAL A 69 -6.01 3.96 -1.33
CA VAL A 69 -4.72 4.00 -2.02
C VAL A 69 -4.94 4.37 -3.48
N GLY A 70 -4.29 5.44 -3.92
CA GLY A 70 -4.36 5.93 -5.29
C GLY A 70 -3.01 6.00 -5.97
N TYR A 71 -3.03 5.93 -7.31
CA TYR A 71 -1.82 5.94 -8.13
C TYR A 71 -2.04 6.81 -9.39
N PRO A 72 -0.99 7.49 -9.94
CA PRO A 72 -1.14 8.42 -11.06
C PRO A 72 -1.24 7.68 -12.41
N ILE A 73 -2.35 7.00 -12.66
CA ILE A 73 -2.57 6.15 -13.85
C ILE A 73 -3.64 6.67 -14.79
N ALA A 74 -4.38 7.71 -14.44
CA ALA A 74 -5.33 8.32 -15.34
C ALA A 74 -4.66 8.81 -16.62
N THR A 75 -5.37 8.77 -17.74
CA THR A 75 -4.87 9.17 -19.06
C THR A 75 -4.43 10.64 -19.11
N ASN A 76 -4.97 11.48 -18.22
CA ASN A 76 -4.59 12.88 -18.06
C ASN A 76 -3.48 13.11 -17.01
N GLY A 77 -2.82 12.04 -16.54
CA GLY A 77 -1.81 12.09 -15.48
C GLY A 77 -2.36 12.29 -14.07
N GLY A 78 -3.69 12.23 -13.91
CA GLY A 78 -4.35 12.32 -12.60
C GLY A 78 -4.24 11.03 -11.78
N TYR A 79 -4.64 11.13 -10.52
CA TYR A 79 -4.72 10.00 -9.61
C TYR A 79 -6.06 9.28 -9.75
N GLU A 80 -5.98 7.96 -9.84
CA GLU A 80 -7.12 7.07 -9.71
C GLU A 80 -7.02 6.30 -8.40
N LEU A 81 -8.16 6.06 -7.75
CA LEU A 81 -8.26 5.18 -6.61
C LEU A 81 -8.12 3.73 -7.11
N VAL A 82 -7.12 3.01 -6.59
CA VAL A 82 -6.77 1.66 -7.09
C VAL A 82 -7.12 0.58 -6.08
N ASN A 83 -6.99 0.89 -4.77
CA ASN A 83 -7.18 -0.12 -3.74
C ASN A 83 -7.66 0.48 -2.41
N PHE A 84 -8.17 -0.38 -1.55
CA PHE A 84 -8.51 -0.09 -0.16
C PHE A 84 -7.79 -1.07 0.75
N ILE A 85 -7.27 -0.61 1.89
CA ILE A 85 -6.67 -1.48 2.90
C ILE A 85 -7.53 -1.46 4.15
N ALA A 86 -8.12 -2.60 4.49
CA ALA A 86 -8.85 -2.83 5.73
C ALA A 86 -7.92 -3.28 6.85
N VAL A 87 -8.33 -3.07 8.10
CA VAL A 87 -7.62 -3.51 9.32
C VAL A 87 -8.50 -4.53 10.03
N GLU A 88 -8.02 -5.77 10.13
CA GLU A 88 -8.82 -6.91 10.54
C GLU A 88 -8.09 -7.76 11.59
N PRO A 89 -8.10 -7.33 12.86
CA PRO A 89 -7.51 -8.12 13.94
C PRO A 89 -8.38 -9.33 14.29
N ILE A 90 -7.73 -10.44 14.64
CA ILE A 90 -8.37 -11.64 15.17
C ILE A 90 -8.08 -11.72 16.67
N VAL A 91 -9.13 -11.83 17.47
CA VAL A 91 -9.10 -11.98 18.93
C VAL A 91 -10.00 -13.14 19.32
N HIS A 92 -9.49 -14.13 20.03
CA HIS A 92 -10.20 -15.35 20.41
C HIS A 92 -10.93 -16.02 19.23
N GLY A 93 -10.23 -16.11 18.07
CA GLY A 93 -10.76 -16.68 16.84
C GLY A 93 -11.82 -15.80 16.13
N ARG A 94 -12.19 -14.65 16.67
CA ARG A 94 -13.15 -13.71 16.06
C ARG A 94 -12.42 -12.63 15.29
N ARG A 95 -12.68 -12.55 13.98
CA ARG A 95 -12.14 -11.50 13.11
C ARG A 95 -12.96 -10.21 13.29
N GLY A 96 -12.30 -9.11 13.56
CA GLY A 96 -12.86 -7.77 13.46
C GLY A 96 -12.72 -7.23 12.04
N PHE A 97 -13.64 -6.37 11.62
CA PHE A 97 -13.69 -5.84 10.26
C PHE A 97 -13.83 -4.32 10.29
N SER A 98 -12.73 -3.60 10.12
CA SER A 98 -12.77 -2.14 10.20
C SER A 98 -13.72 -1.50 9.18
N GLU A 99 -13.98 -2.13 8.04
CA GLU A 99 -14.87 -1.62 6.99
C GLU A 99 -16.36 -1.96 7.20
N LEU A 100 -16.66 -3.05 7.92
CA LEU A 100 -18.03 -3.58 8.02
C LEU A 100 -18.69 -3.28 9.35
N GLU A 101 -17.92 -3.23 10.44
CA GLU A 101 -18.46 -2.98 11.77
C GLU A 101 -19.01 -1.57 11.88
N LEU A 102 -20.10 -1.41 12.65
CA LEU A 102 -20.64 -0.08 12.94
C LEU A 102 -19.68 0.71 13.82
N SER A 103 -19.52 1.98 13.51
CA SER A 103 -18.79 2.91 14.36
C SER A 103 -19.57 3.15 15.65
N ALA A 104 -18.92 3.04 16.80
CA ALA A 104 -19.49 3.42 18.08
C ALA A 104 -19.63 4.95 18.23
N LEU A 105 -18.96 5.73 17.40
CA LEU A 105 -18.98 7.19 17.45
C LEU A 105 -20.21 7.81 16.78
N ASP A 106 -20.71 7.20 15.70
CA ASP A 106 -21.80 7.77 14.90
C ASP A 106 -22.76 6.72 14.31
N HIS A 107 -22.63 5.46 14.70
CA HIS A 107 -23.49 4.34 14.29
C HIS A 107 -23.62 4.13 12.77
N THR A 108 -22.64 4.62 11.99
CA THR A 108 -22.57 4.34 10.56
C THR A 108 -21.63 3.17 10.27
N SER A 109 -21.81 2.51 9.13
CA SER A 109 -20.96 1.41 8.70
C SER A 109 -19.52 1.87 8.48
N GLY A 110 -18.57 1.06 8.93
CA GLY A 110 -17.14 1.30 8.91
C GLY A 110 -16.62 2.03 10.14
N LYS A 111 -15.64 1.41 10.81
CA LYS A 111 -14.91 2.04 11.93
C LYS A 111 -14.20 3.31 11.47
N ARG A 112 -14.01 4.27 12.38
CA ARG A 112 -13.27 5.48 12.06
C ARG A 112 -11.77 5.21 12.09
N LEU A 113 -11.07 5.77 11.09
CA LEU A 113 -9.62 5.86 11.07
C LEU A 113 -9.26 7.35 11.02
N TRP A 114 -8.28 7.77 11.83
CA TRP A 114 -7.82 9.17 11.82
C TRP A 114 -6.33 9.29 12.08
N ALA A 115 -5.72 10.26 11.44
CA ALA A 115 -4.32 10.60 11.71
C ALA A 115 -4.20 11.33 13.04
N VAL A 116 -3.21 10.97 13.85
CA VAL A 116 -2.92 11.61 15.13
C VAL A 116 -1.61 12.40 15.06
N GLY A 117 -1.62 13.59 15.65
CA GLY A 117 -0.39 14.34 15.87
C GLY A 117 0.46 13.69 16.98
N GLU A 118 1.73 14.01 17.03
CA GLU A 118 2.68 13.44 18.01
C GLU A 118 2.26 13.61 19.47
N THR A 119 1.38 14.56 19.76
CA THR A 119 0.94 14.92 21.13
C THR A 119 -0.47 14.46 21.49
N ASN A 120 -1.23 13.91 20.56
CA ASN A 120 -2.64 13.54 20.80
C ASN A 120 -2.87 12.03 20.71
N LEU A 121 -2.51 11.33 21.75
CA LEU A 121 -2.91 9.94 22.00
C LEU A 121 -4.30 9.84 22.66
N GLY A 122 -5.17 10.79 22.42
CA GLY A 122 -6.50 10.83 23.03
C GLY A 122 -7.54 10.01 22.25
N PRO A 123 -8.53 9.42 22.95
CA PRO A 123 -9.46 8.44 22.37
C PRO A 123 -10.50 9.02 21.41
N ALA A 124 -10.56 10.31 21.16
CA ALA A 124 -11.69 10.90 20.47
C ALA A 124 -11.30 12.09 19.60
N ALA A 125 -10.95 11.83 18.35
CA ALA A 125 -11.13 12.89 17.35
C ALA A 125 -12.30 12.49 16.44
N PRO A 126 -13.49 13.09 16.58
CA PRO A 126 -14.63 12.80 15.71
C PRO A 126 -14.48 13.33 14.29
N GLN A 127 -13.42 14.08 14.01
CA GLN A 127 -13.12 14.66 12.70
C GLN A 127 -11.80 14.10 12.16
N PRO A 128 -11.63 14.01 10.82
CA PRO A 128 -10.35 13.64 10.25
C PRO A 128 -9.31 14.66 10.74
N THR A 129 -8.39 14.21 11.56
CA THR A 129 -7.30 15.06 12.01
C THR A 129 -6.37 15.24 10.82
N LEU A 130 -6.23 16.46 10.35
CA LEU A 130 -5.31 16.81 9.27
C LEU A 130 -3.88 16.90 9.82
N ALA A 131 -3.42 15.82 10.48
CA ALA A 131 -2.07 15.75 11.00
C ALA A 131 -1.08 15.58 9.85
N PRO A 132 -0.04 16.44 9.73
CA PRO A 132 0.87 16.39 8.59
C PRO A 132 1.82 15.20 8.62
N GLY A 133 1.88 14.45 9.70
CA GLY A 133 2.88 13.43 9.93
C GLY A 133 4.27 14.02 10.21
N ARG A 134 5.22 13.14 10.49
CA ARG A 134 6.62 13.48 10.75
C ARG A 134 7.45 13.18 9.51
N LEU A 135 8.06 14.22 8.93
CA LEU A 135 9.03 14.09 7.85
C LEU A 135 10.44 14.17 8.42
N PHE A 136 11.31 13.23 8.06
CA PHE A 136 12.69 13.17 8.50
C PHE A 136 13.58 12.44 7.50
N GLN A 137 14.89 12.44 7.69
CA GLN A 137 15.87 11.75 6.86
C GLN A 137 16.45 10.54 7.62
N PRO A 138 16.00 9.30 7.35
CA PRO A 138 16.56 8.10 7.98
C PRO A 138 17.99 7.78 7.48
N SER A 139 18.36 8.26 6.29
CA SER A 139 19.69 8.13 5.71
C SER A 139 19.98 9.28 4.74
N PRO A 140 21.25 9.58 4.41
CA PRO A 140 21.59 10.65 3.49
C PRO A 140 20.85 10.54 2.16
N GLY A 141 20.17 11.61 1.75
CA GLY A 141 19.45 11.69 0.48
C GLY A 141 18.10 10.94 0.44
N VAL A 142 17.67 10.34 1.54
CA VAL A 142 16.37 9.65 1.62
C VAL A 142 15.52 10.33 2.69
N GLU A 143 14.35 10.82 2.28
CA GLU A 143 13.33 11.33 3.19
C GLU A 143 12.31 10.25 3.50
N GLN A 144 11.72 10.29 4.69
CA GLN A 144 10.64 9.42 5.12
C GLN A 144 9.55 10.23 5.81
N LEU A 145 8.31 9.97 5.39
CA LEU A 145 7.12 10.50 6.04
C LEU A 145 6.47 9.38 6.86
N ASP A 146 6.32 9.59 8.16
CA ASP A 146 5.56 8.73 9.07
C ASP A 146 4.27 9.44 9.48
N VAL A 147 3.15 8.71 9.41
CA VAL A 147 1.85 9.18 9.90
C VAL A 147 1.26 8.12 10.82
N SER A 148 1.02 8.48 12.07
CA SER A 148 0.30 7.60 12.99
C SER A 148 -1.19 7.66 12.71
N VAL A 149 -1.80 6.49 12.50
CA VAL A 149 -3.23 6.33 12.21
C VAL A 149 -3.87 5.50 13.32
N GLN A 150 -4.77 6.13 14.04
CA GLN A 150 -5.58 5.45 15.04
C GLN A 150 -6.74 4.74 14.37
N VAL A 151 -7.04 3.54 14.82
CA VAL A 151 -8.24 2.78 14.43
C VAL A 151 -9.21 2.78 15.61
N GLU A 152 -10.48 3.10 15.34
CA GLU A 152 -11.54 2.98 16.34
C GLU A 152 -11.58 1.54 16.90
N PRO A 153 -11.79 1.35 18.23
CA PRO A 153 -11.86 0.02 18.81
C PRO A 153 -12.83 -0.90 18.08
N LEU A 154 -12.41 -2.12 17.80
CA LEU A 154 -13.22 -3.12 17.11
C LEU A 154 -14.10 -3.89 18.11
N ASP A 155 -15.18 -4.48 17.61
CA ASP A 155 -16.21 -5.15 18.44
C ASP A 155 -15.70 -6.45 19.08
N ASN A 156 -14.58 -6.99 18.58
CA ASN A 156 -13.89 -8.14 19.21
C ASN A 156 -12.95 -7.74 20.36
N GLY A 157 -12.87 -6.45 20.69
CA GLY A 157 -12.04 -5.91 21.77
C GLY A 157 -10.61 -5.53 21.34
N ALA A 158 -10.25 -5.69 20.08
CA ALA A 158 -8.97 -5.22 19.58
C ALA A 158 -8.92 -3.69 19.54
N ARG A 159 -7.77 -3.15 19.94
CA ARG A 159 -7.41 -1.73 19.79
C ARG A 159 -6.07 -1.67 19.10
N VAL A 160 -6.05 -1.10 17.90
CA VAL A 160 -4.85 -1.07 17.06
C VAL A 160 -4.56 0.33 16.56
N ARG A 161 -3.29 0.60 16.38
CA ARG A 161 -2.76 1.78 15.75
C ARG A 161 -1.80 1.37 14.64
N LEU A 162 -1.83 2.08 13.53
CA LEU A 162 -0.89 1.92 12.44
C LEU A 162 0.12 3.07 12.44
N VAL A 163 1.34 2.79 12.05
CA VAL A 163 2.27 3.80 11.54
C VAL A 163 2.39 3.55 10.04
N VAL A 164 1.89 4.49 9.25
CA VAL A 164 2.00 4.46 7.79
C VAL A 164 3.22 5.27 7.40
N SER A 165 4.21 4.60 6.83
CA SER A 165 5.48 5.21 6.42
C SER A 165 5.65 5.16 4.91
N GLN A 166 6.20 6.22 4.32
CA GLN A 166 6.59 6.22 2.90
C GLN A 166 7.97 6.87 2.75
N ARG A 167 8.80 6.32 1.87
CA ARG A 167 10.17 6.79 1.62
C ARG A 167 10.28 7.42 0.24
N SER A 168 11.11 8.44 0.12
CA SER A 168 11.36 9.14 -1.16
C SER A 168 12.05 8.26 -2.20
N ASP A 169 12.83 7.24 -1.77
CA ASP A 169 13.49 6.26 -2.65
C ASP A 169 12.59 5.07 -3.02
N ALA A 170 11.39 4.98 -2.44
CA ALA A 170 10.38 3.97 -2.73
C ALA A 170 8.98 4.62 -2.84
N PRO A 171 8.78 5.56 -3.79
CA PRO A 171 7.55 6.37 -3.85
C PRO A 171 6.30 5.56 -4.23
N ASP A 172 6.47 4.36 -4.76
CA ASP A 172 5.40 3.47 -5.22
C ASP A 172 4.87 2.54 -4.12
N GLU A 173 5.33 2.67 -2.87
CA GLU A 173 4.91 1.80 -1.76
C GLU A 173 4.77 2.56 -0.44
N ILE A 174 3.91 2.03 0.42
CA ILE A 174 3.78 2.41 1.82
C ILE A 174 4.10 1.21 2.71
N GLN A 175 4.73 1.47 3.84
CA GLN A 175 4.90 0.50 4.92
C GLN A 175 3.84 0.74 5.98
N LEU A 176 3.28 -0.34 6.51
CA LEU A 176 2.25 -0.31 7.53
C LEU A 176 2.76 -1.13 8.73
N ALA A 177 3.19 -0.44 9.77
CA ALA A 177 3.54 -1.05 11.04
C ALA A 177 2.30 -1.09 11.94
N VAL A 178 2.01 -2.27 12.51
CA VAL A 178 0.83 -2.48 13.35
C VAL A 178 1.23 -2.57 14.81
N HIS A 179 0.55 -1.81 15.64
CA HIS A 179 0.75 -1.75 17.09
C HIS A 179 -0.55 -2.04 17.83
N ALA A 180 -0.48 -2.81 18.90
CA ALA A 180 -1.58 -2.94 19.84
C ALA A 180 -1.57 -1.75 20.80
N ASP A 181 -2.73 -1.08 20.95
CA ASP A 181 -2.85 0.01 21.89
C ASP A 181 -3.12 -0.50 23.33
N PRO A 182 -2.81 0.29 24.36
CA PRO A 182 -3.11 -0.05 25.74
C PRO A 182 -4.59 -0.43 25.94
N GLY A 183 -4.82 -1.57 26.58
CA GLY A 183 -6.15 -2.10 26.82
C GLY A 183 -6.75 -2.87 25.64
N SER A 184 -5.97 -3.16 24.60
CA SER A 184 -6.35 -4.12 23.56
C SER A 184 -6.49 -5.52 24.13
N ALA A 185 -7.50 -6.26 23.69
CA ALA A 185 -7.53 -7.71 23.89
C ALA A 185 -6.35 -8.36 23.16
N PRO A 186 -5.86 -9.54 23.60
CA PRO A 186 -4.75 -10.24 22.95
C PRO A 186 -5.05 -10.54 21.48
N ILE A 187 -4.21 -10.02 20.57
CA ILE A 187 -4.37 -10.17 19.13
C ILE A 187 -3.63 -11.42 18.67
N GLU A 188 -4.32 -12.32 17.98
CA GLU A 188 -3.73 -13.52 17.37
C GLU A 188 -3.12 -13.22 16.02
N TYR A 189 -3.84 -12.46 15.20
CA TYR A 189 -3.44 -11.93 13.88
C TYR A 189 -3.94 -10.50 13.76
N CYS A 190 -3.21 -9.64 13.06
CA CYS A 190 -3.75 -8.39 12.56
C CYS A 190 -3.53 -8.34 11.06
N ILE A 191 -4.59 -8.63 10.33
CA ILE A 191 -4.57 -8.74 8.87
C ILE A 191 -4.78 -7.35 8.29
N LEU A 192 -3.92 -6.99 7.33
CA LEU A 192 -4.09 -5.83 6.48
C LEU A 192 -4.54 -6.32 5.12
N THR A 193 -5.84 -6.22 4.87
CA THR A 193 -6.45 -6.77 3.66
C THR A 193 -6.48 -5.72 2.56
N ALA A 194 -5.78 -5.96 1.46
CA ALA A 194 -5.97 -5.20 0.24
C ALA A 194 -7.29 -5.64 -0.41
N THR A 195 -8.31 -4.80 -0.25
CA THR A 195 -9.65 -5.02 -0.82
C THR A 195 -9.73 -4.29 -2.14
N MET A 196 -9.60 -5.04 -3.21
CA MET A 196 -9.47 -4.47 -4.55
C MET A 196 -10.76 -3.91 -5.11
N GLY A 197 -11.92 -4.26 -4.50
CA GLY A 197 -13.23 -3.72 -4.85
C GLY A 197 -13.57 -3.84 -6.33
N ASN A 198 -12.84 -4.71 -7.04
CA ASN A 198 -12.93 -4.87 -8.49
C ASN A 198 -12.41 -3.67 -9.29
N LEU A 199 -11.83 -2.68 -8.62
CA LEU A 199 -11.29 -1.50 -9.30
C LEU A 199 -10.30 -1.89 -10.40
N ALA A 200 -9.45 -2.89 -10.13
CA ALA A 200 -8.43 -3.35 -11.05
C ALA A 200 -8.77 -4.67 -11.75
N ARG A 201 -9.90 -5.31 -11.44
CA ARG A 201 -10.29 -6.63 -11.95
C ARG A 201 -9.14 -7.62 -11.98
N THR A 202 -8.44 -7.73 -10.86
CA THR A 202 -7.24 -8.56 -10.74
C THR A 202 -7.59 -10.03 -10.83
N ARG A 203 -6.90 -10.75 -11.72
CA ARG A 203 -7.14 -12.18 -11.96
C ARG A 203 -5.91 -13.05 -11.87
N LEU A 204 -4.71 -12.46 -11.89
CA LEU A 204 -3.46 -13.16 -11.83
C LEU A 204 -2.77 -12.88 -10.50
N LEU A 205 -2.48 -13.93 -9.74
CA LEU A 205 -1.67 -13.91 -8.53
C LEU A 205 -0.30 -14.49 -8.89
N TRP A 206 0.73 -13.69 -8.71
CA TRP A 206 2.12 -14.01 -9.05
C TRP A 206 2.85 -14.51 -7.82
N LEU A 207 3.24 -15.76 -7.86
CA LEU A 207 3.97 -16.47 -6.82
C LEU A 207 5.40 -16.77 -7.31
N LYS A 208 6.16 -17.52 -6.51
CA LYS A 208 7.56 -17.86 -6.80
C LYS A 208 7.71 -18.60 -8.14
N ASP A 209 6.99 -19.71 -8.31
CA ASP A 209 7.16 -20.64 -9.41
C ASP A 209 5.88 -20.81 -10.25
N GLU A 210 4.82 -20.09 -9.93
CA GLU A 210 3.54 -20.18 -10.62
C GLU A 210 2.79 -18.85 -10.69
N VAL A 211 1.86 -18.77 -11.64
CA VAL A 211 0.85 -17.72 -11.73
C VAL A 211 -0.53 -18.36 -11.56
N ALA A 212 -1.13 -18.12 -10.39
CA ALA A 212 -2.47 -18.61 -10.12
C ALA A 212 -3.52 -17.66 -10.70
N SER A 213 -4.55 -18.24 -11.34
CA SER A 213 -5.66 -17.47 -11.93
C SER A 213 -6.93 -17.63 -11.10
N SER A 214 -7.61 -16.52 -10.80
CA SER A 214 -8.91 -16.55 -10.12
C SER A 214 -9.94 -17.40 -10.87
N LEU A 215 -9.91 -17.38 -12.21
CA LEU A 215 -10.80 -18.19 -13.04
C LEU A 215 -10.54 -19.71 -12.88
N ARG A 216 -9.29 -20.09 -12.66
CA ARG A 216 -8.92 -21.50 -12.43
C ARG A 216 -9.16 -21.94 -10.99
N LEU A 217 -8.93 -21.04 -10.02
CA LEU A 217 -9.16 -21.34 -8.60
C LEU A 217 -10.65 -21.45 -8.26
N TYR A 218 -11.47 -20.63 -8.91
CA TYR A 218 -12.90 -20.52 -8.59
C TYR A 218 -13.82 -20.73 -9.80
N PRO A 219 -13.67 -21.79 -10.58
CA PRO A 219 -14.35 -21.95 -11.88
C PRO A 219 -15.87 -22.05 -11.78
N LYS A 220 -16.40 -22.40 -10.62
CA LYS A 220 -17.84 -22.57 -10.37
C LYS A 220 -18.43 -21.50 -9.47
N HIS A 221 -17.62 -20.54 -9.00
CA HIS A 221 -18.10 -19.51 -8.08
C HIS A 221 -19.01 -18.52 -8.82
N LYS A 222 -20.20 -18.33 -8.28
CA LYS A 222 -21.23 -17.42 -8.81
C LYS A 222 -21.96 -16.76 -7.64
N GLY A 223 -22.58 -15.62 -7.91
CA GLY A 223 -23.37 -14.88 -6.93
C GLY A 223 -22.60 -13.74 -6.26
N GLU A 224 -23.26 -13.12 -5.28
CA GLU A 224 -22.80 -11.87 -4.65
C GLU A 224 -21.82 -12.08 -3.49
N GLY A 225 -21.64 -13.30 -3.04
CA GLY A 225 -20.75 -13.65 -1.93
C GLY A 225 -19.29 -13.71 -2.32
N PHE A 226 -18.43 -13.91 -1.30
CA PHE A 226 -17.02 -14.18 -1.50
C PHE A 226 -16.78 -15.67 -1.75
N ALA A 227 -15.87 -15.99 -2.65
CA ALA A 227 -15.28 -17.33 -2.72
C ALA A 227 -14.49 -17.61 -1.44
N PRO A 228 -14.35 -18.87 -1.01
CA PRO A 228 -13.48 -19.22 0.12
C PRO A 228 -12.04 -18.76 -0.11
N HIS A 229 -11.33 -18.44 0.96
CA HIS A 229 -9.92 -18.12 0.85
C HIS A 229 -9.11 -19.32 0.33
N HIS A 230 -8.23 -19.05 -0.62
CA HIS A 230 -7.14 -19.93 -1.00
C HIS A 230 -5.85 -19.42 -0.36
N ILE A 231 -5.05 -20.35 0.18
CA ILE A 231 -3.87 -20.03 0.98
C ILE A 231 -2.64 -20.64 0.31
N TYR A 232 -1.59 -19.85 0.16
CA TYR A 232 -0.27 -20.29 -0.30
C TYR A 232 0.75 -20.03 0.82
N PRO A 233 1.43 -21.06 1.33
CA PRO A 233 2.42 -20.93 2.39
C PRO A 233 3.69 -20.20 1.91
N LEU A 234 4.58 -19.88 2.85
CA LEU A 234 5.78 -19.07 2.64
C LEU A 234 6.70 -19.58 1.53
N ASP A 235 6.82 -20.89 1.36
CA ASP A 235 7.66 -21.53 0.34
C ASP A 235 7.15 -21.32 -1.10
N HIS A 236 5.88 -20.97 -1.27
CA HIS A 236 5.29 -20.53 -2.55
C HIS A 236 5.52 -19.05 -2.85
N LEU A 237 5.98 -18.26 -1.88
CA LEU A 237 6.14 -16.82 -2.05
C LEU A 237 7.51 -16.48 -2.65
N ALA A 238 7.55 -15.52 -3.55
CA ALA A 238 8.79 -15.09 -4.18
C ALA A 238 9.68 -14.27 -3.22
N ARG A 239 10.94 -14.11 -3.62
CA ARG A 239 11.87 -13.18 -2.98
C ARG A 239 12.24 -12.08 -3.96
N SER A 240 12.22 -10.84 -3.51
CA SER A 240 12.74 -9.71 -4.26
C SER A 240 14.28 -9.77 -4.35
N ILE A 241 14.88 -8.94 -5.19
CA ILE A 241 16.34 -8.79 -5.23
C ILE A 241 16.94 -8.39 -3.87
N LYS A 242 16.13 -7.75 -3.02
CA LYS A 242 16.51 -7.37 -1.64
C LYS A 242 16.10 -8.42 -0.60
N GLU A 243 15.76 -9.64 -1.03
CA GLU A 243 15.34 -10.75 -0.18
C GLU A 243 14.04 -10.52 0.62
N ASP A 244 13.25 -9.46 0.30
CA ASP A 244 11.92 -9.32 0.85
C ASP A 244 11.01 -10.42 0.33
N VAL A 245 10.12 -10.96 1.15
CA VAL A 245 9.04 -11.82 0.65
C VAL A 245 8.09 -10.99 -0.17
N LEU A 246 7.76 -11.44 -1.37
CA LEU A 246 6.98 -10.69 -2.35
C LEU A 246 5.89 -11.54 -2.97
N VAL A 247 4.72 -10.95 -3.11
CA VAL A 247 3.57 -11.50 -3.86
C VAL A 247 2.87 -10.36 -4.57
N ALA A 248 2.39 -10.60 -5.79
CA ALA A 248 1.72 -9.55 -6.56
C ALA A 248 0.45 -10.05 -7.25
N VAL A 249 -0.42 -9.11 -7.56
CA VAL A 249 -1.62 -9.35 -8.37
C VAL A 249 -1.68 -8.38 -9.55
N THR A 250 -2.18 -8.87 -10.67
CA THR A 250 -2.45 -8.06 -11.87
C THR A 250 -3.78 -8.43 -12.49
N THR A 251 -4.30 -7.55 -13.34
CA THR A 251 -5.32 -7.93 -14.31
C THR A 251 -4.72 -8.82 -15.41
N ASP A 252 -5.53 -9.66 -16.01
CA ASP A 252 -5.22 -10.41 -17.23
C ASP A 252 -5.53 -9.61 -18.52
N GLU A 253 -6.07 -8.40 -18.37
CA GLU A 253 -6.43 -7.51 -19.49
C GLU A 253 -5.24 -6.62 -19.85
N ASP A 254 -5.00 -6.46 -21.16
CA ASP A 254 -3.92 -5.58 -21.64
C ASP A 254 -4.28 -4.10 -21.49
N ASP A 255 -5.54 -3.76 -21.70
CA ASP A 255 -6.09 -2.41 -21.49
C ASP A 255 -7.31 -2.47 -20.55
N PRO A 256 -7.11 -2.33 -19.23
CA PRO A 256 -8.19 -2.39 -18.26
C PRO A 256 -9.29 -1.32 -18.48
N ALA A 257 -8.91 -0.17 -19.05
CA ALA A 257 -9.85 0.93 -19.27
C ALA A 257 -10.83 0.65 -20.40
N SER A 258 -10.44 -0.13 -21.42
CA SER A 258 -11.28 -0.42 -22.59
C SER A 258 -12.40 -1.42 -22.31
N VAL A 259 -12.32 -2.18 -21.23
CA VAL A 259 -13.23 -3.31 -20.93
C VAL A 259 -14.35 -2.91 -19.98
N TYR A 260 -14.47 -1.63 -19.66
CA TYR A 260 -15.47 -1.15 -18.71
C TYR A 260 -16.86 -0.97 -19.35
N PRO A 261 -17.84 -1.81 -18.98
CA PRO A 261 -19.17 -1.80 -19.65
C PRO A 261 -20.21 -0.93 -18.95
N PHE A 262 -19.85 -0.20 -17.87
CA PHE A 262 -20.82 0.50 -17.04
C PHE A 262 -20.75 2.02 -17.19
N PRO A 263 -21.88 2.73 -16.99
CA PRO A 263 -21.92 4.19 -17.06
C PRO A 263 -20.97 4.84 -16.04
N ASP A 264 -20.38 5.99 -16.39
CA ASP A 264 -19.34 6.78 -15.71
C ASP A 264 -19.55 7.12 -14.23
N ARG A 265 -20.64 6.71 -13.63
CA ARG A 265 -20.99 7.07 -12.25
C ARG A 265 -20.71 5.99 -11.21
N GLN A 266 -20.13 4.85 -11.60
CA GLN A 266 -19.85 3.81 -10.63
C GLN A 266 -18.44 3.96 -10.05
N LEU A 267 -18.38 4.10 -8.73
CA LEU A 267 -17.18 4.31 -7.91
C LEU A 267 -16.16 3.14 -7.93
N TRP A 268 -16.42 2.09 -8.70
CA TRP A 268 -15.71 0.82 -8.68
C TRP A 268 -14.77 0.60 -9.87
N HIS A 269 -14.56 1.61 -10.66
CA HIS A 269 -13.76 1.55 -11.86
C HIS A 269 -12.59 2.53 -11.77
N TYR A 270 -11.41 2.09 -12.12
CA TYR A 270 -10.35 3.02 -12.46
C TYR A 270 -10.11 3.02 -13.98
N GLY A 271 -10.09 4.22 -14.56
CA GLY A 271 -9.83 4.42 -15.98
C GLY A 271 -8.35 4.70 -16.21
N GLY A 272 -7.51 3.69 -16.21
CA GLY A 272 -6.08 3.96 -16.31
C GLY A 272 -5.27 2.77 -16.81
N SER A 273 -3.96 2.99 -16.83
CA SER A 273 -2.99 1.99 -17.28
C SER A 273 -2.97 0.76 -16.37
N LYS A 274 -2.64 -0.38 -16.94
CA LYS A 274 -2.35 -1.62 -16.20
C LYS A 274 -1.29 -1.35 -15.14
N VAL A 275 -1.53 -1.83 -13.92
CA VAL A 275 -0.60 -1.77 -12.80
C VAL A 275 -0.42 -3.13 -12.15
N THR A 276 0.70 -3.29 -11.49
CA THR A 276 0.97 -4.40 -10.56
C THR A 276 0.74 -3.88 -9.14
N GLN A 277 -0.10 -4.57 -8.36
CA GLN A 277 -0.27 -4.37 -6.94
C GLN A 277 0.47 -5.47 -6.19
N TYR A 278 1.13 -5.16 -5.10
CA TYR A 278 1.93 -6.15 -4.39
C TYR A 278 1.95 -5.94 -2.88
N TRP A 279 2.12 -7.05 -2.16
CA TRP A 279 2.52 -7.04 -0.77
C TRP A 279 3.97 -7.49 -0.65
N LYS A 280 4.70 -6.85 0.28
CA LYS A 280 6.03 -7.26 0.70
C LYS A 280 6.11 -7.42 2.21
N LYS A 281 6.92 -8.40 2.63
CA LYS A 281 7.38 -8.53 3.99
C LYS A 281 8.89 -8.27 3.98
N PRO A 282 9.42 -7.30 4.76
CA PRO A 282 10.84 -6.97 4.75
C PRO A 282 11.72 -8.15 5.10
N GLN A 283 12.91 -8.20 4.51
CA GLN A 283 13.91 -9.25 4.75
C GLN A 283 14.13 -9.48 6.25
N GLY A 284 14.20 -10.73 6.65
CA GLY A 284 14.49 -11.15 8.04
C GLY A 284 13.37 -10.88 9.04
N THR A 285 12.21 -10.34 8.60
CA THR A 285 11.05 -10.09 9.48
C THR A 285 9.90 -11.07 9.27
N ALA A 286 9.96 -11.89 8.23
CA ALA A 286 8.96 -12.92 7.95
C ALA A 286 9.04 -14.05 8.99
N ARG A 287 7.91 -14.43 9.55
CA ARG A 287 7.78 -15.59 10.44
C ARG A 287 7.54 -16.86 9.62
N ASP A 288 7.77 -18.01 10.22
CA ASP A 288 7.61 -19.31 9.55
C ASP A 288 6.15 -19.60 9.16
N ASP A 289 5.18 -18.96 9.84
CA ASP A 289 3.76 -19.09 9.55
C ASP A 289 3.25 -18.07 8.52
N LEU A 290 4.13 -17.23 7.95
CA LEU A 290 3.75 -16.28 6.91
C LEU A 290 3.18 -17.00 5.69
N HIS A 291 2.03 -16.56 5.25
CA HIS A 291 1.35 -17.05 4.05
C HIS A 291 0.60 -15.92 3.34
N VAL A 292 0.30 -16.11 2.06
CA VAL A 292 -0.66 -15.26 1.35
C VAL A 292 -2.03 -15.91 1.35
N ALA A 293 -3.06 -15.12 1.56
CA ALA A 293 -4.44 -15.52 1.39
C ALA A 293 -5.12 -14.65 0.34
N VAL A 294 -5.92 -15.28 -0.52
CA VAL A 294 -6.73 -14.60 -1.53
C VAL A 294 -8.14 -15.17 -1.54
N ASN A 295 -9.12 -14.33 -1.79
CA ASN A 295 -10.46 -14.74 -2.16
C ASN A 295 -10.91 -14.01 -3.41
N ALA A 296 -12.13 -14.25 -3.87
CA ALA A 296 -12.61 -13.69 -5.12
C ALA A 296 -14.12 -13.42 -5.08
N ARG A 297 -14.60 -12.66 -6.06
CA ARG A 297 -16.02 -12.40 -6.31
C ARG A 297 -16.33 -12.56 -7.80
N SER A 298 -17.59 -12.84 -8.10
CA SER A 298 -18.11 -12.88 -9.46
C SER A 298 -18.95 -11.65 -9.83
N THR A 299 -19.27 -10.82 -8.83
CA THR A 299 -20.01 -9.56 -8.98
C THR A 299 -19.25 -8.42 -8.32
N TYR A 300 -19.46 -7.20 -8.79
CA TYR A 300 -18.90 -6.02 -8.15
C TYR A 300 -19.41 -5.84 -6.70
N TRP A 301 -18.58 -5.22 -5.86
CA TRP A 301 -18.91 -5.00 -4.44
C TRP A 301 -20.26 -4.27 -4.28
N GLN A 302 -21.08 -4.76 -3.36
CA GLN A 302 -22.45 -4.24 -3.11
C GLN A 302 -23.31 -4.12 -4.38
N SER A 303 -23.08 -4.95 -5.37
CA SER A 303 -23.76 -4.94 -6.65
C SER A 303 -24.09 -6.37 -7.09
N ARG A 304 -25.14 -6.51 -7.87
CA ARG A 304 -25.48 -7.77 -8.56
C ARG A 304 -24.88 -7.85 -9.97
N GLN A 305 -24.17 -6.81 -10.37
CA GLN A 305 -23.60 -6.76 -11.71
C GLN A 305 -22.40 -7.68 -11.82
N PRO A 306 -22.38 -8.61 -12.76
CA PRO A 306 -21.25 -9.51 -12.98
C PRO A 306 -19.99 -8.73 -13.35
N ILE A 307 -18.86 -9.22 -12.86
CA ILE A 307 -17.54 -8.73 -13.30
C ILE A 307 -17.31 -9.22 -14.73
N PRO A 308 -17.02 -8.34 -15.70
CA PRO A 308 -16.73 -8.74 -17.07
C PRO A 308 -15.58 -9.75 -17.11
N GLY A 309 -15.78 -10.83 -17.92
CA GLY A 309 -14.80 -11.91 -18.04
C GLY A 309 -14.81 -12.90 -16.87
N GLY A 310 -15.65 -12.71 -15.85
CA GLY A 310 -15.84 -13.67 -14.75
C GLY A 310 -15.15 -13.27 -13.44
N VAL A 311 -14.89 -14.27 -12.61
CA VAL A 311 -14.37 -14.10 -11.24
C VAL A 311 -13.04 -13.33 -11.22
N ALA A 312 -12.95 -12.33 -10.36
CA ALA A 312 -11.71 -11.60 -10.05
C ALA A 312 -11.38 -11.73 -8.56
N PHE A 313 -10.10 -11.65 -8.21
CA PHE A 313 -9.68 -11.56 -6.83
C PHE A 313 -10.26 -10.29 -6.19
N GLU A 314 -10.77 -10.44 -4.97
CA GLU A 314 -11.33 -9.34 -4.19
C GLU A 314 -10.40 -8.92 -3.07
N ASN A 315 -9.99 -9.87 -2.25
CA ASN A 315 -9.07 -9.64 -1.15
C ASN A 315 -7.76 -10.39 -1.39
N PHE A 316 -6.69 -9.75 -1.01
CA PHE A 316 -5.36 -10.32 -1.10
C PHE A 316 -4.49 -9.73 0.01
N GLU A 317 -3.94 -10.58 0.83
CA GLU A 317 -3.18 -10.19 2.01
C GLU A 317 -2.07 -11.17 2.35
N LEU A 318 -1.01 -10.65 2.98
CA LEU A 318 -0.04 -11.44 3.72
C LEU A 318 -0.53 -11.60 5.17
N ARG A 319 -0.45 -12.82 5.71
CA ARG A 319 -0.86 -13.15 7.07
C ARG A 319 0.27 -13.85 7.81
N GLU A 320 0.50 -13.44 9.04
CA GLU A 320 1.33 -14.13 10.03
C GLU A 320 0.78 -13.85 11.42
N ARG A 321 1.14 -14.63 12.44
CA ARG A 321 0.77 -14.36 13.82
C ARG A 321 1.23 -12.98 14.24
N PHE A 322 0.36 -12.26 14.92
CA PHE A 322 0.64 -10.91 15.37
C PHE A 322 1.86 -10.86 16.27
N HIS A 323 2.68 -9.87 16.07
CA HIS A 323 3.70 -9.41 17.01
C HIS A 323 3.75 -7.88 16.97
N GLU A 324 4.11 -7.28 18.10
CA GLU A 324 4.17 -5.83 18.23
C GLU A 324 5.10 -5.21 17.19
N GLY A 325 4.61 -4.19 16.48
CA GLY A 325 5.36 -3.52 15.44
C GLY A 325 5.54 -4.34 14.14
N GLN A 326 4.74 -5.39 13.91
CA GLN A 326 4.81 -6.11 12.63
C GLN A 326 4.63 -5.17 11.45
N VAL A 327 5.45 -5.35 10.40
CA VAL A 327 5.46 -4.48 9.23
C VAL A 327 5.10 -5.25 7.98
N PHE A 328 4.22 -4.68 7.17
CA PHE A 328 3.97 -5.07 5.78
C PHE A 328 4.10 -3.85 4.87
N SER A 329 4.57 -4.04 3.65
CA SER A 329 4.57 -2.98 2.64
C SER A 329 3.54 -3.29 1.57
N PHE A 330 2.71 -2.32 1.22
CA PHE A 330 1.81 -2.39 0.09
C PHE A 330 2.28 -1.43 -1.01
N GLY A 331 2.29 -1.89 -2.24
CA GLY A 331 2.72 -1.07 -3.36
C GLY A 331 1.86 -1.21 -4.60
N ILE A 332 1.90 -0.17 -5.42
CA ILE A 332 1.29 -0.11 -6.76
C ILE A 332 2.34 0.45 -7.70
N THR A 333 2.61 -0.24 -8.79
CA THR A 333 3.63 0.20 -9.74
C THR A 333 3.26 -0.13 -11.19
N ARG A 334 3.83 0.60 -12.13
CA ARG A 334 3.76 0.29 -13.57
C ARG A 334 4.73 -0.81 -14.00
N LYS A 335 5.65 -1.21 -13.12
CA LYS A 335 6.54 -2.34 -13.38
C LYS A 335 5.73 -3.62 -13.53
N THR A 336 6.10 -4.44 -14.49
CA THR A 336 5.52 -5.78 -14.62
C THR A 336 5.98 -6.69 -13.48
N PRO A 337 5.27 -7.78 -13.18
CA PRO A 337 5.74 -8.74 -12.19
C PRO A 337 7.15 -9.26 -12.45
N ALA A 338 7.51 -9.50 -13.70
CA ALA A 338 8.86 -9.91 -14.08
C ALA A 338 9.93 -8.85 -13.72
N GLN A 339 9.62 -7.56 -13.88
CA GLN A 339 10.50 -6.46 -13.45
C GLN A 339 10.61 -6.33 -11.91
N LEU A 340 9.70 -6.95 -11.17
CA LEU A 340 9.77 -7.06 -9.71
C LEU A 340 10.48 -8.35 -9.27
N GLY A 341 10.90 -9.21 -10.19
CA GLY A 341 11.51 -10.51 -9.89
C GLY A 341 10.50 -11.63 -9.64
N LEU A 342 9.23 -11.44 -10.06
CA LEU A 342 8.17 -12.43 -9.98
C LEU A 342 7.98 -13.15 -11.32
N GLY A 343 7.57 -14.41 -11.24
CA GLY A 343 7.40 -15.25 -12.42
C GLY A 343 8.70 -15.98 -12.73
N GLY A 344 8.83 -17.18 -12.19
CA GLY A 344 9.73 -18.19 -12.74
C GLY A 344 9.47 -18.30 -14.24
N HIS A 345 10.49 -18.56 -15.02
CA HIS A 345 10.44 -18.67 -16.48
C HIS A 345 9.22 -19.47 -16.94
N PRO A 346 8.51 -19.00 -18.00
CA PRO A 346 7.45 -19.80 -18.61
C PRO A 346 8.02 -21.13 -19.11
#